data_931008892f88bfbce1480075a8842eac
#
_entry.id   931008892f88bfbce1480075a8842eac
#
_cell.length_a   1.000
_cell.length_b   1.000
_cell.length_c   1.000
_cell.angle_alpha   90.00
_cell.angle_beta   90.00
_cell.angle_gamma   90.00
#
_symmetry.space_group_name_H-M   'P 1'
#
loop_
_entity.id
_entity.type
_entity.pdbx_description
1 polymer ?
#
loop_
_entity_poly.entity_id
_entity_poly.type
_entity_poly.pdbx_seq_one_letter_code
_entity_poly.pdbx_strand_id
1 'polypeptide(L)'
;RTKGLNVMQNLLTAHPDVQAVFAQNDEMALGALRALQTAGKSDVMVVGFDGTPDGEKAVNDGKLAATIAQLPDQIGAKGVETADKVLKGEKVQAKYPVDLKLVVKQ
;
A
#
# COMPACT_ATOMS: atom_id res chain seq x y z
N ARG A 1 -4.81 -9.10 5.39
CA ARG A 1 -5.05 -8.44 6.71
C ARG A 1 -4.59 -9.31 7.87
N THR A 2 -5.07 -10.53 8.00
CA THR A 2 -4.75 -11.41 9.13
C THR A 2 -3.25 -11.65 9.31
N LYS A 3 -2.53 -11.92 8.22
CA LYS A 3 -1.06 -12.06 8.30
C LYS A 3 -0.38 -10.77 8.77
N GLY A 4 -0.81 -9.61 8.27
CA GLY A 4 -0.29 -8.32 8.70
C GLY A 4 -0.52 -8.06 10.19
N LEU A 5 -1.71 -8.41 10.70
CA LEU A 5 -2.02 -8.34 12.13
C LEU A 5 -1.07 -9.23 12.96
N ASN A 6 -0.94 -10.50 12.59
CA ASN A 6 -0.11 -11.46 13.33
C ASN A 6 1.38 -11.06 13.33
N VAL A 7 1.90 -10.63 12.16
CA VAL A 7 3.28 -10.16 12.05
C VAL A 7 3.50 -8.92 12.91
N MET A 8 2.56 -7.96 12.88
CA MET A 8 2.68 -6.75 13.69
C MET A 8 2.64 -7.06 15.21
N GLN A 9 1.81 -7.99 15.65
CA GLN A 9 1.81 -8.44 17.05
C GLN A 9 3.17 -8.99 17.47
N ASN A 10 3.80 -9.81 16.62
CA ASN A 10 5.14 -10.33 16.89
C ASN A 10 6.20 -9.22 16.90
N LEU A 11 6.12 -8.27 15.96
CA LEU A 11 7.01 -7.12 15.92
C LEU A 11 6.89 -6.25 17.17
N LEU A 12 5.68 -6.02 17.66
CA LEU A 12 5.45 -5.24 18.89
C LEU A 12 6.01 -5.93 20.14
N THR A 13 6.02 -7.26 20.14
CA THR A 13 6.66 -8.01 21.23
C THR A 13 8.18 -7.84 21.22
N ALA A 14 8.79 -7.86 20.04
CA ALA A 14 10.24 -7.69 19.88
C ALA A 14 10.70 -6.23 19.96
N HIS A 15 9.85 -5.30 19.50
CA HIS A 15 10.14 -3.87 19.36
C HIS A 15 8.98 -3.03 19.94
N PRO A 16 8.82 -2.98 21.27
CA PRO A 16 7.70 -2.27 21.90
C PRO A 16 7.79 -0.74 21.73
N ASP A 17 8.93 -0.23 21.33
CA ASP A 17 9.24 1.18 21.12
C ASP A 17 9.11 1.66 19.66
N VAL A 18 8.53 0.83 18.76
CA VAL A 18 8.31 1.19 17.36
C VAL A 18 7.51 2.49 17.25
N GLN A 19 7.95 3.39 16.38
CA GLN A 19 7.34 4.69 16.16
C GLN A 19 6.63 4.80 14.81
N ALA A 20 7.06 4.02 13.83
CA ALA A 20 6.48 4.01 12.50
C ALA A 20 6.56 2.63 11.86
N VAL A 21 5.60 2.34 10.98
CA VAL A 21 5.50 1.11 10.22
C VAL A 21 5.24 1.45 8.76
N PHE A 22 6.05 0.92 7.86
CA PHE A 22 5.73 0.85 6.45
C PHE A 22 5.27 -0.57 6.12
N ALA A 23 4.03 -0.69 5.68
CA ALA A 23 3.49 -1.95 5.21
C ALA A 23 3.51 -2.00 3.68
N GLN A 24 3.90 -3.13 3.11
CA GLN A 24 4.11 -3.30 1.67
C GLN A 24 2.82 -3.28 0.84
N ASN A 25 1.66 -3.31 1.50
CA ASN A 25 0.36 -3.03 0.90
C ASN A 25 -0.67 -2.61 1.96
N ASP A 26 -1.80 -2.08 1.50
CA ASP A 26 -2.86 -1.58 2.37
C ASP A 26 -3.50 -2.67 3.22
N GLU A 27 -3.65 -3.88 2.69
CA GLU A 27 -4.20 -5.00 3.46
C GLU A 27 -3.33 -5.35 4.67
N MET A 28 -2.01 -5.35 4.51
CA MET A 28 -1.08 -5.52 5.62
C MET A 28 -1.10 -4.32 6.57
N ALA A 29 -1.17 -3.09 6.02
CA ALA A 29 -1.27 -1.87 6.82
C ALA A 29 -2.51 -1.88 7.72
N LEU A 30 -3.66 -2.24 7.19
CA LEU A 30 -4.92 -2.34 7.94
C LEU A 30 -4.85 -3.44 9.02
N GLY A 31 -4.15 -4.53 8.74
CA GLY A 31 -3.86 -5.57 9.74
C GLY A 31 -2.96 -5.05 10.86
N ALA A 32 -1.88 -4.34 10.51
CA ALA A 32 -0.96 -3.74 11.47
C ALA A 32 -1.67 -2.69 12.36
N LEU A 33 -2.52 -1.84 11.78
CA LEU A 33 -3.34 -0.89 12.53
C LEU A 33 -4.17 -1.58 13.61
N ARG A 34 -4.80 -2.70 13.28
CA ARG A 34 -5.61 -3.43 14.26
C ARG A 34 -4.77 -3.98 15.41
N ALA A 35 -3.57 -4.49 15.12
CA ALA A 35 -2.64 -4.94 16.16
C ALA A 35 -2.21 -3.79 17.07
N LEU A 36 -1.86 -2.64 16.49
CA LEU A 36 -1.48 -1.43 17.22
C LEU A 36 -2.60 -0.92 18.11
N GLN A 37 -3.84 -0.86 17.61
CA GLN A 37 -5.01 -0.46 18.37
C GLN A 37 -5.24 -1.39 19.56
N THR A 38 -5.15 -2.69 19.35
CA THR A 38 -5.32 -3.69 20.43
C THR A 38 -4.23 -3.56 21.50
N ALA A 39 -3.00 -3.17 21.09
CA ALA A 39 -1.87 -2.95 22.00
C ALA A 39 -1.87 -1.55 22.65
N GLY A 40 -2.87 -0.70 22.36
CA GLY A 40 -2.93 0.67 22.92
C GLY A 40 -1.87 1.61 22.33
N LYS A 41 -1.35 1.32 21.13
CA LYS A 41 -0.28 2.07 20.44
C LYS A 41 -0.80 2.80 19.20
N SER A 42 -1.89 3.55 19.35
CA SER A 42 -2.53 4.28 18.24
C SER A 42 -1.74 5.50 17.76
N ASP A 43 -0.68 5.87 18.43
CA ASP A 43 0.24 6.94 18.07
C ASP A 43 1.32 6.52 17.05
N VAL A 44 1.48 5.22 16.81
CA VAL A 44 2.42 4.69 15.83
C VAL A 44 1.96 5.03 14.42
N MET A 45 2.81 5.70 13.65
CA MET A 45 2.53 6.07 12.26
C MET A 45 2.53 4.83 11.38
N VAL A 46 1.50 4.67 10.54
CA VAL A 46 1.44 3.56 9.57
C VAL A 46 1.24 4.11 8.17
N VAL A 47 2.07 3.64 7.25
CA VAL A 47 1.99 3.94 5.81
C VAL A 47 1.75 2.64 5.05
N GLY A 48 0.80 2.67 4.12
CA GLY A 48 0.46 1.57 3.23
C GLY A 48 0.98 1.77 1.80
N PHE A 49 0.58 0.86 0.94
CA PHE A 49 0.87 0.89 -0.50
C PHE A 49 -0.29 0.21 -1.22
N ASP A 50 -0.62 0.62 -2.40
CA ASP A 50 -1.60 0.24 -3.41
C ASP A 50 -2.64 1.35 -3.67
N GLY A 51 -3.07 2.11 -2.65
CA GLY A 51 -4.18 3.06 -2.79
C GLY A 51 -5.52 2.33 -2.97
N THR A 52 -5.74 1.28 -2.22
CA THR A 52 -7.03 0.57 -2.24
C THR A 52 -8.14 1.44 -1.64
N PRO A 53 -9.42 1.24 -1.99
CA PRO A 53 -10.52 2.00 -1.40
C PRO A 53 -10.52 1.97 0.14
N ASP A 54 -10.22 0.82 0.74
CA ASP A 54 -10.12 0.69 2.20
C ASP A 54 -8.89 1.42 2.76
N GLY A 55 -7.76 1.41 2.04
CA GLY A 55 -6.55 2.14 2.39
C GLY A 55 -6.78 3.65 2.34
N GLU A 56 -7.33 4.17 1.25
CA GLU A 56 -7.66 5.59 1.11
C GLU A 56 -8.68 6.04 2.17
N LYS A 57 -9.69 5.20 2.44
CA LYS A 57 -10.65 5.49 3.51
C LYS A 57 -9.93 5.58 4.86
N ALA A 58 -9.02 4.68 5.16
CA ALA A 58 -8.27 4.71 6.41
C ALA A 58 -7.36 5.95 6.53
N VAL A 59 -6.80 6.45 5.42
CA VAL A 59 -6.07 7.72 5.37
C VAL A 59 -7.01 8.90 5.69
N ASN A 60 -8.17 8.97 5.04
CA ASN A 60 -9.15 10.02 5.26
C ASN A 60 -9.70 10.02 6.69
N ASP A 61 -9.90 8.84 7.27
CA ASP A 61 -10.29 8.66 8.67
C ASP A 61 -9.16 9.02 9.67
N GLY A 62 -7.94 9.30 9.19
CA GLY A 62 -6.78 9.60 10.02
C GLY A 62 -6.16 8.40 10.72
N LYS A 63 -6.48 7.18 10.26
CA LYS A 63 -5.95 5.91 10.81
C LYS A 63 -4.63 5.51 10.17
N LEU A 64 -4.50 5.71 8.86
CA LEU A 64 -3.22 5.64 8.14
C LEU A 64 -2.69 7.05 7.93
N ALA A 65 -1.38 7.22 8.02
CA ALA A 65 -0.73 8.48 7.70
C ALA A 65 -0.76 8.75 6.19
N ALA A 66 -0.54 7.71 5.39
CA ALA A 66 -0.54 7.77 3.94
C ALA A 66 -0.71 6.38 3.32
N THR A 67 -1.08 6.35 2.05
CA THR A 67 -0.84 5.21 1.17
C THR A 67 -0.28 5.69 -0.16
N ILE A 68 0.48 4.85 -0.84
CA ILE A 68 1.01 5.16 -2.17
C ILE A 68 0.15 4.42 -3.18
N ALA A 69 -0.68 5.17 -3.91
CA ALA A 69 -1.58 4.60 -4.90
C ALA A 69 -0.81 4.20 -6.17
N GLN A 70 -1.02 2.98 -6.59
CA GLN A 70 -0.73 2.55 -7.94
C GLN A 70 -1.87 3.02 -8.85
N LEU A 71 -1.63 3.11 -10.15
CA LEU A 71 -2.62 3.52 -11.14
C LEU A 71 -2.95 2.31 -12.03
N PRO A 72 -3.74 1.35 -11.53
CA PRO A 72 -3.96 0.06 -12.20
C PRO A 72 -4.65 0.18 -13.55
N ASP A 73 -5.49 1.20 -13.75
CA ASP A 73 -6.09 1.55 -15.02
C ASP A 73 -5.03 1.91 -16.08
N GLN A 74 -4.04 2.72 -15.70
CA GLN A 74 -2.92 3.08 -16.57
C GLN A 74 -1.99 1.90 -16.83
N ILE A 75 -1.73 1.08 -15.81
CA ILE A 75 -0.93 -0.14 -15.93
C ILE A 75 -1.60 -1.10 -16.92
N GLY A 76 -2.91 -1.32 -16.76
CA GLY A 76 -3.71 -2.18 -17.64
C GLY A 76 -3.74 -1.66 -19.09
N ALA A 77 -4.02 -0.37 -19.27
CA ALA A 77 -4.03 0.26 -20.59
C ALA A 77 -2.67 0.13 -21.30
N LYS A 78 -1.58 0.43 -20.59
CA LYS A 78 -0.22 0.29 -21.12
C LYS A 78 0.10 -1.15 -21.48
N GLY A 79 -0.34 -2.11 -20.67
CA GLY A 79 -0.15 -3.52 -20.94
C GLY A 79 -0.84 -3.97 -22.22
N VAL A 80 -2.11 -3.59 -22.43
CA VAL A 80 -2.88 -3.93 -23.63
C VAL A 80 -2.28 -3.25 -24.89
N GLU A 81 -1.96 -1.96 -24.82
CA GLU A 81 -1.31 -1.23 -25.92
C GLU A 81 0.02 -1.88 -26.32
N THR A 82 0.83 -2.28 -25.36
CA THR A 82 2.12 -2.92 -25.59
C THR A 82 1.95 -4.30 -26.21
N ALA A 83 0.99 -5.09 -25.73
CA ALA A 83 0.67 -6.40 -26.29
C ALA A 83 0.23 -6.29 -27.76
N ASP A 84 -0.61 -5.32 -28.09
CA ASP A 84 -1.04 -5.05 -29.47
C ASP A 84 0.16 -4.75 -30.37
N LYS A 85 1.09 -3.89 -29.93
CA LYS A 85 2.31 -3.57 -30.67
C LYS A 85 3.18 -4.81 -30.90
N VAL A 86 3.37 -5.64 -29.87
CA VAL A 86 4.15 -6.89 -29.99
C VAL A 86 3.52 -7.82 -31.02
N LEU A 87 2.19 -7.99 -31.00
CA LEU A 87 1.46 -8.82 -31.96
C LEU A 87 1.56 -8.32 -33.40
N LYS A 88 1.73 -7.00 -33.59
CA LYS A 88 1.97 -6.38 -34.90
C LYS A 88 3.44 -6.41 -35.35
N GLY A 89 4.33 -6.99 -34.56
CA GLY A 89 5.76 -7.06 -34.85
C GLY A 89 6.53 -5.76 -34.61
N GLU A 90 5.93 -4.79 -33.94
CA GLU A 90 6.59 -3.53 -33.58
C GLU A 90 7.57 -3.73 -32.41
N LYS A 91 8.64 -2.93 -32.40
CA LYS A 91 9.55 -2.89 -31.25
C LYS A 91 8.91 -2.17 -30.09
N VAL A 92 9.09 -2.72 -28.90
CA VAL A 92 8.62 -2.15 -27.64
C VAL A 92 9.77 -2.00 -26.66
N GLN A 93 9.60 -1.12 -25.67
CA GLN A 93 10.57 -0.95 -24.60
C GLN A 93 10.55 -2.17 -23.64
N ALA A 94 11.68 -2.44 -23.00
CA ALA A 94 11.76 -3.47 -21.98
C ALA A 94 10.96 -3.13 -20.71
N LYS A 95 10.76 -1.83 -20.44
CA LYS A 95 10.03 -1.30 -19.28
C LYS A 95 9.22 -0.08 -19.67
N TYR A 96 8.00 0.00 -19.13
CA TYR A 96 7.13 1.17 -19.21
C TYR A 96 6.78 1.60 -17.79
N PRO A 97 7.50 2.55 -17.18
CA PRO A 97 7.14 3.06 -15.84
C PRO A 97 5.76 3.70 -15.87
N VAL A 98 4.97 3.43 -14.85
CA VAL A 98 3.72 4.12 -14.56
C VAL A 98 3.89 4.86 -13.23
N ASP A 99 3.45 6.11 -13.19
CA ASP A 99 3.60 6.96 -12.01
C ASP A 99 2.83 6.41 -10.80
N LEU A 100 3.32 6.77 -9.63
CA LEU A 100 2.67 6.52 -8.35
C LEU A 100 2.10 7.84 -7.80
N LYS A 101 1.08 7.74 -6.98
CA LYS A 101 0.45 8.90 -6.35
C LYS A 101 0.48 8.76 -4.83
N LEU A 102 1.05 9.74 -4.14
CA LEU A 102 0.95 9.81 -2.68
C LEU A 102 -0.45 10.27 -2.28
N VAL A 103 -1.10 9.49 -1.43
CA VAL A 103 -2.41 9.79 -0.85
C VAL A 103 -2.21 10.09 0.63
N VAL A 104 -2.54 11.30 1.03
CA VAL A 104 -2.53 11.79 2.42
C VAL A 104 -3.89 12.39 2.75
N LYS A 105 -4.18 12.54 4.03
CA LYS A 105 -5.41 13.21 4.48
C LYS A 105 -5.41 14.66 3.96
N GLN A 106 -6.50 15.02 3.33
CA GLN A 106 -6.76 16.37 2.85
C GLN A 106 -7.41 17.23 3.95
#